data_1b4f50a0922787cab2de682b6a5d5dec
#
_entry.id   1b4f50a0922787cab2de682b6a5d5dec
#
_cell.length_a   1.000
_cell.length_b   1.000
_cell.length_c   1.000
_cell.angle_alpha   90.00
_cell.angle_beta   90.00
_cell.angle_gamma   90.00
#
_symmetry.space_group_name_H-M   'P 1'
#
loop_
_entity.id
_entity.type
_entity.pdbx_description
1 polymer ?
#
loop_
_entity_poly.entity_id
_entity_poly.type
_entity_poly.pdbx_seq_one_letter_code
_entity_poly.pdbx_strand_id
1 'polypeptide(L)'
;VCSSDLGTPGPAVHLAKLDSFMNTSGIPTAKLVKFFGIDPTQNLLIVHDELDLAAYDLRLKRGGGEGGHNGLRSISQNLGTKDYARLRIGIGRPHPRQDPADYVLSRFPRGEQAALKEVLDRAGQAITEVVTQGFVRAQQRVNSHTS
;
A
#
# COMPACT_ATOMS: atom_id res chain seq x y z
N VAL A 1 6.02 -13.58 6.35
CA VAL A 1 6.34 -13.44 4.91
C VAL A 1 5.87 -14.70 4.20
N CYS A 2 5.01 -14.50 3.22
CA CYS A 2 4.57 -15.57 2.31
C CYS A 2 5.17 -15.33 0.94
N SER A 3 5.80 -16.35 0.36
CA SER A 3 6.14 -16.36 -1.04
C SER A 3 5.05 -17.10 -1.77
N SER A 4 4.40 -16.47 -2.75
CA SER A 4 3.33 -17.10 -3.50
C SER A 4 3.52 -16.92 -4.99
N ASP A 5 3.22 -17.99 -5.72
CA ASP A 5 3.05 -17.91 -7.16
C ASP A 5 1.59 -17.53 -7.42
N LEU A 6 1.36 -16.45 -8.14
CA LEU A 6 0.01 -15.99 -8.47
C LEU A 6 -0.66 -16.87 -9.54
N GLY A 7 -0.08 -18.00 -9.88
CA GLY A 7 -0.62 -18.93 -10.89
C GLY A 7 -0.47 -18.44 -12.33
N THR A 8 0.23 -17.33 -12.54
CA THR A 8 0.51 -16.79 -13.88
C THR A 8 2.00 -16.86 -14.17
N PRO A 9 2.41 -17.08 -15.45
CA PRO A 9 3.82 -16.98 -15.81
C PRO A 9 4.36 -15.60 -15.49
N GLY A 10 5.37 -15.52 -14.64
CA GLY A 10 5.94 -14.23 -14.23
C GLY A 10 6.92 -14.38 -13.08
N PRO A 11 7.47 -13.26 -12.58
CA PRO A 11 8.39 -13.28 -11.46
C PRO A 11 7.71 -13.76 -10.18
N ALA A 12 8.48 -14.33 -9.27
CA ALA A 12 8.01 -14.70 -7.95
C ALA A 12 7.61 -13.44 -7.17
N VAL A 13 6.49 -13.51 -6.43
CA VAL A 13 5.99 -12.41 -5.62
C VAL A 13 6.08 -12.79 -4.15
N HIS A 14 6.73 -11.92 -3.38
CA HIS A 14 6.81 -12.08 -1.92
C HIS A 14 5.81 -11.14 -1.27
N LEU A 15 4.83 -11.72 -0.57
CA LEU A 15 3.85 -10.96 0.20
C LEU A 15 4.30 -10.91 1.66
N ALA A 16 4.31 -9.71 2.22
CA ALA A 16 4.69 -9.52 3.61
C ALA A 16 3.66 -8.66 4.34
N LYS A 17 3.25 -9.12 5.51
CA LYS A 17 2.49 -8.34 6.47
C LYS A 17 3.41 -8.04 7.64
N LEU A 18 3.50 -6.76 8.03
CA LEU A 18 4.40 -6.34 9.09
C LEU A 18 3.72 -6.46 10.45
N ASP A 19 4.43 -7.00 11.43
CA ASP A 19 3.97 -7.15 12.82
C ASP A 19 4.58 -6.10 13.75
N SER A 20 5.16 -5.04 13.20
CA SER A 20 5.74 -3.95 13.97
C SER A 20 4.73 -2.83 14.21
N PHE A 21 5.05 -1.93 15.15
CA PHE A 21 4.33 -0.67 15.26
C PHE A 21 4.51 0.16 13.98
N MET A 22 3.50 0.98 13.66
CA MET A 22 3.50 1.79 12.42
C MET A 22 4.78 2.62 12.26
N ASN A 23 5.23 3.30 13.32
CA ASN A 23 6.41 4.15 13.30
C ASN A 23 7.75 3.40 13.18
N THR A 24 7.73 2.07 13.25
CA THR A 24 8.93 1.21 13.09
C THR A 24 8.83 0.29 11.88
N SER A 25 7.87 0.51 10.99
CA SER A 25 7.62 -0.33 9.81
C SER A 25 8.81 -0.41 8.86
N GLY A 26 9.67 0.59 8.84
CA GLY A 26 10.84 0.62 7.96
C GLY A 26 11.91 -0.41 8.29
N ILE A 27 12.03 -0.81 9.55
CA ILE A 27 13.04 -1.78 9.99
C ILE A 27 12.80 -3.15 9.34
N PRO A 28 11.62 -3.79 9.52
CA PRO A 28 11.37 -5.06 8.86
C PRO A 28 11.31 -4.95 7.35
N THR A 29 10.82 -3.83 6.80
CA THR A 29 10.78 -3.62 5.35
C THR A 29 12.19 -3.61 4.77
N ALA A 30 13.12 -2.87 5.36
CA ALA A 30 14.51 -2.83 4.90
C ALA A 30 15.20 -4.20 5.00
N LYS A 31 14.90 -4.96 6.06
CA LYS A 31 15.42 -6.33 6.21
C LYS A 31 14.92 -7.24 5.10
N LEU A 32 13.65 -7.18 4.73
CA LEU A 32 13.07 -7.97 3.65
C LEU A 32 13.65 -7.60 2.29
N VAL A 33 13.78 -6.30 2.02
CA VAL A 33 14.39 -5.80 0.78
C VAL A 33 15.81 -6.32 0.63
N LYS A 34 16.59 -6.26 1.69
CA LYS A 34 17.96 -6.78 1.71
C LYS A 34 18.01 -8.31 1.56
N PHE A 35 17.16 -9.01 2.29
CA PHE A 35 17.10 -10.47 2.28
C PHE A 35 16.79 -11.03 0.88
N PHE A 36 15.82 -10.44 0.19
CA PHE A 36 15.43 -10.86 -1.15
C PHE A 36 16.25 -10.21 -2.28
N GLY A 37 17.18 -9.30 -1.95
CA GLY A 37 17.99 -8.62 -2.94
C GLY A 37 17.19 -7.76 -3.91
N ILE A 38 16.16 -7.09 -3.41
CA ILE A 38 15.22 -6.30 -4.22
C ILE A 38 15.74 -4.87 -4.38
N ASP A 39 15.60 -4.30 -5.60
CA ASP A 39 15.71 -2.86 -5.80
C ASP A 39 14.37 -2.20 -5.40
N PRO A 40 14.33 -1.40 -4.33
CA PRO A 40 13.08 -0.81 -3.87
C PRO A 40 12.47 0.16 -4.87
N THR A 41 13.26 0.77 -5.74
CA THR A 41 12.76 1.71 -6.76
C THR A 41 12.06 0.99 -7.92
N GLN A 42 12.28 -0.29 -8.12
CA GLN A 42 11.75 -1.07 -9.24
C GLN A 42 10.80 -2.19 -8.83
N ASN A 43 11.06 -2.83 -7.70
CA ASN A 43 10.46 -4.13 -7.38
C ASN A 43 9.77 -4.18 -6.01
N LEU A 44 9.53 -3.03 -5.40
CA LEU A 44 8.82 -2.92 -4.12
C LEU A 44 7.49 -2.19 -4.33
N LEU A 45 6.41 -2.77 -3.85
CA LEU A 45 5.10 -2.13 -3.75
C LEU A 45 4.67 -2.10 -2.30
N ILE A 46 4.48 -0.90 -1.76
CA ILE A 46 3.94 -0.68 -0.42
C ILE A 46 2.43 -0.45 -0.53
N VAL A 47 1.65 -1.25 0.18
CA VAL A 47 0.20 -1.09 0.30
C VAL A 47 -0.10 -0.44 1.65
N HIS A 48 -0.77 0.71 1.62
CA HIS A 48 -1.02 1.45 2.85
C HIS A 48 -2.33 2.23 2.82
N ASP A 49 -2.81 2.61 3.99
CA ASP A 49 -3.94 3.51 4.16
C ASP A 49 -3.59 4.95 3.79
N GLU A 50 -4.57 5.72 3.34
CA GLU A 50 -4.39 7.11 2.92
C GLU A 50 -5.57 7.97 3.36
N LEU A 51 -5.29 8.97 4.21
CA LEU A 51 -6.29 9.91 4.70
C LEU A 51 -6.67 10.98 3.66
N ASP A 52 -5.80 11.24 2.69
CA ASP A 52 -6.01 12.25 1.67
C ASP A 52 -6.85 11.77 0.49
N LEU A 53 -7.21 10.50 0.46
CA LEU A 53 -8.14 9.93 -0.51
C LEU A 53 -9.50 9.68 0.13
N ALA A 54 -10.56 9.86 -0.66
CA ALA A 54 -11.90 9.48 -0.23
C ALA A 54 -11.93 8.00 0.15
N ALA A 55 -12.82 7.64 1.09
CA ALA A 55 -12.96 6.24 1.51
C ALA A 55 -13.23 5.35 0.30
N TYR A 56 -12.55 4.21 0.26
CA TYR A 56 -12.65 3.17 -0.78
C TYR A 56 -12.09 3.56 -2.16
N ASP A 57 -11.42 4.69 -2.28
CA ASP A 57 -10.65 5.01 -3.49
C ASP A 57 -9.30 4.30 -3.47
N LEU A 58 -8.82 3.96 -4.68
CA LEU A 58 -7.50 3.38 -4.88
C LEU A 58 -6.68 4.26 -5.81
N ARG A 59 -5.40 4.42 -5.47
CA ARG A 59 -4.44 5.11 -6.33
C ARG A 59 -3.10 4.41 -6.30
N LEU A 60 -2.51 4.22 -7.46
CA LEU A 60 -1.11 3.82 -7.60
C LEU A 60 -0.25 5.05 -7.82
N LYS A 61 0.85 5.13 -7.08
CA LYS A 61 1.79 6.25 -7.15
C LYS A 61 3.21 5.73 -6.98
N ARG A 62 4.15 6.33 -7.68
CA ARG A 62 5.58 6.08 -7.47
C ARG A 62 6.21 7.34 -6.88
N GLY A 63 6.94 7.16 -5.78
CA GLY A 63 7.64 8.25 -5.12
C GLY A 63 6.73 9.28 -4.45
N GLY A 64 7.31 10.41 -4.10
CA GLY A 64 6.62 11.52 -3.45
C GLY A 64 6.72 11.50 -1.94
N GLY A 65 6.05 12.46 -1.29
CA GLY A 65 6.04 12.58 0.16
C GLY A 65 5.22 11.53 0.88
N GLU A 66 5.37 11.45 2.19
CA GLU A 66 4.69 10.48 3.04
C GLU A 66 3.30 10.96 3.51
N GLY A 67 2.95 12.23 3.29
CA GLY A 67 1.66 12.78 3.68
C GLY A 67 1.35 12.71 5.18
N GLY A 68 2.38 12.72 6.02
CA GLY A 68 2.23 12.56 7.47
C GLY A 68 2.06 11.10 7.91
N HIS A 69 2.11 10.14 7.01
CA HIS A 69 1.98 8.72 7.35
C HIS A 69 3.28 8.21 8.00
N ASN A 70 3.19 7.87 9.29
CA ASN A 70 4.36 7.48 10.08
C ASN A 70 5.04 6.20 9.55
N GLY A 71 4.26 5.24 9.05
CA GLY A 71 4.78 4.02 8.45
C GLY A 71 5.61 4.31 7.20
N LEU A 72 5.11 5.15 6.30
CA LEU A 72 5.84 5.54 5.09
C LEU A 72 7.12 6.32 5.44
N ARG A 73 7.05 7.20 6.42
CA ARG A 73 8.24 7.94 6.89
C ARG A 73 9.33 6.98 7.37
N SER A 74 8.95 6.01 8.19
CA SER A 74 9.88 4.98 8.67
C SER A 74 10.48 4.16 7.54
N ILE A 75 9.65 3.73 6.58
CA ILE A 75 10.11 2.98 5.41
C ILE A 75 11.10 3.80 4.57
N SER A 76 10.75 5.05 4.25
CA SER A 76 11.63 5.93 3.47
C SER A 76 12.97 6.17 4.17
N GLN A 77 12.96 6.37 5.48
CA GLN A 77 14.19 6.57 6.27
C GLN A 77 15.08 5.33 6.25
N ASN A 78 14.50 4.15 6.43
CA ASN A 78 15.26 2.90 6.49
C ASN A 78 15.73 2.41 5.12
N LEU A 79 14.98 2.71 4.04
CA LEU A 79 15.39 2.40 2.67
C LEU A 79 16.36 3.43 2.08
N GLY A 80 16.39 4.64 2.65
CA GLY A 80 17.17 5.75 2.10
C GLY A 80 16.63 6.33 0.81
N THR A 81 15.37 6.03 0.46
CA THR A 81 14.71 6.54 -0.73
C THR A 81 13.20 6.64 -0.53
N LYS A 82 12.57 7.58 -1.23
CA LYS A 82 11.11 7.69 -1.33
C LYS A 82 10.58 7.13 -2.66
N ASP A 83 11.46 6.70 -3.56
CA ASP A 83 11.13 6.31 -4.93
C ASP A 83 10.74 4.83 -5.01
N TYR A 84 9.72 4.44 -4.30
CA TYR A 84 9.11 3.11 -4.40
C TYR A 84 7.64 3.23 -4.79
N ALA A 85 7.09 2.16 -5.37
CA ALA A 85 5.69 2.12 -5.77
C ALA A 85 4.79 1.99 -4.54
N ARG A 86 3.62 2.64 -4.58
CA ARG A 86 2.64 2.65 -3.51
C ARG A 86 1.24 2.39 -4.06
N LEU A 87 0.52 1.47 -3.42
CA LEU A 87 -0.92 1.36 -3.59
C LEU A 87 -1.58 2.03 -2.40
N ARG A 88 -2.23 3.15 -2.66
CA ARG A 88 -2.88 3.97 -1.65
C ARG A 88 -4.34 3.57 -1.57
N ILE A 89 -4.78 3.17 -0.38
CA ILE A 89 -6.18 2.81 -0.12
C ILE A 89 -6.79 3.92 0.71
N GLY A 90 -7.76 4.64 0.13
CA GLY A 90 -8.44 5.73 0.80
C GLY A 90 -9.29 5.24 1.96
N ILE A 91 -9.16 5.88 3.11
CA ILE A 91 -9.99 5.63 4.29
C ILE A 91 -10.81 6.87 4.68
N GLY A 92 -10.68 7.96 3.93
CA GLY A 92 -11.31 9.23 4.24
C GLY A 92 -10.63 9.95 5.39
N ARG A 93 -11.10 11.16 5.67
CA ARG A 93 -10.57 11.93 6.79
C ARG A 93 -11.40 11.71 8.05
N PRO A 94 -10.78 11.71 9.24
CA PRO A 94 -11.50 11.64 10.49
C PRO A 94 -12.33 12.92 10.71
N HIS A 95 -13.33 12.81 11.59
CA HIS A 95 -14.04 14.00 12.08
C HIS A 95 -13.02 14.98 12.69
N PRO A 96 -13.22 16.33 12.59
CA PRO A 96 -12.26 17.31 13.13
C PRO A 96 -11.90 17.14 14.60
N ARG A 97 -12.76 16.48 15.37
CA ARG A 97 -12.56 16.21 16.80
C ARG A 97 -11.90 14.85 17.09
N GLN A 98 -11.68 14.03 16.07
CA GLN A 98 -11.09 12.71 16.24
C GLN A 98 -9.60 12.76 15.93
N ASP A 99 -8.79 12.14 16.79
CA ASP A 99 -7.36 11.99 16.52
C ASP A 99 -7.15 11.11 15.27
N PRO A 100 -6.35 11.54 14.28
CA PRO A 100 -6.11 10.74 13.08
C PRO A 100 -5.55 9.34 13.38
N ALA A 101 -4.71 9.18 14.40
CA ALA A 101 -4.17 7.88 14.79
C ALA A 101 -5.28 6.94 15.31
N ASP A 102 -6.18 7.46 16.13
CA ASP A 102 -7.32 6.69 16.61
C ASP A 102 -8.27 6.32 15.47
N TYR A 103 -8.47 7.20 14.51
CA TYR A 103 -9.30 6.94 13.34
C TYR A 103 -8.72 5.80 12.49
N VAL A 104 -7.44 5.82 12.21
CA VAL A 104 -6.76 4.78 11.42
C VAL A 104 -6.87 3.40 12.10
N LEU A 105 -6.83 3.37 13.44
CA LEU A 105 -6.90 2.14 14.21
C LEU A 105 -8.35 1.70 14.50
N SER A 106 -9.35 2.52 14.17
CA SER A 106 -10.74 2.17 14.41
C SER A 106 -11.24 1.09 13.43
N ARG A 107 -12.26 0.34 13.86
CA ARG A 107 -12.90 -0.65 12.99
C ARG A 107 -13.85 0.02 12.02
N PHE A 108 -13.95 -0.54 10.81
CA PHE A 108 -14.97 -0.12 9.87
C PHE A 108 -16.38 -0.41 10.43
N PRO A 109 -17.34 0.52 10.28
CA PRO A 109 -18.73 0.27 10.66
C PRO A 109 -19.30 -0.96 9.93
N ARG A 110 -20.21 -1.67 10.59
CA ARG A 110 -20.83 -2.87 10.02
C ARG A 110 -21.49 -2.62 8.66
N GLY A 111 -22.12 -1.46 8.49
CA GLY A 111 -22.75 -1.08 7.22
C GLY A 111 -21.79 -0.85 6.06
N GLU A 112 -20.49 -0.76 6.33
CA GLU A 112 -19.45 -0.53 5.32
C GLU A 112 -18.65 -1.79 4.97
N GLN A 113 -19.00 -2.95 5.54
CA GLN A 113 -18.25 -4.20 5.29
C GLN A 113 -18.26 -4.62 3.83
N ALA A 114 -19.37 -4.43 3.11
CA ALA A 114 -19.47 -4.76 1.69
C ALA A 114 -18.58 -3.84 0.85
N ALA A 115 -18.55 -2.55 1.14
CA ALA A 115 -17.68 -1.59 0.46
C ALA A 115 -16.20 -1.86 0.74
N LEU A 116 -15.86 -2.24 1.97
CA LEU A 116 -14.51 -2.64 2.34
C LEU A 116 -14.06 -3.87 1.55
N LYS A 117 -14.92 -4.90 1.47
CA LYS A 117 -14.61 -6.10 0.69
C LYS A 117 -14.37 -5.76 -0.78
N GLU A 118 -15.19 -4.91 -1.36
CA GLU A 118 -15.04 -4.49 -2.75
C GLU A 118 -13.71 -3.79 -2.99
N VAL A 119 -13.31 -2.84 -2.13
CA VAL A 119 -12.04 -2.15 -2.30
C VAL A 119 -10.85 -3.09 -2.11
N LEU A 120 -10.94 -4.04 -1.19
CA LEU A 120 -9.87 -5.04 -1.01
C LEU A 120 -9.75 -5.96 -2.22
N ASP A 121 -10.86 -6.36 -2.84
CA ASP A 121 -10.85 -7.14 -4.08
C ASP A 121 -10.21 -6.35 -5.22
N ARG A 122 -10.56 -5.08 -5.36
CA ARG A 122 -9.94 -4.18 -6.36
C ARG A 122 -8.45 -3.95 -6.09
N ALA A 123 -8.07 -3.84 -4.83
CA ALA A 123 -6.65 -3.73 -4.44
C ALA A 123 -5.87 -4.98 -4.86
N GLY A 124 -6.42 -6.17 -4.63
CA GLY A 124 -5.82 -7.42 -5.08
C GLY A 124 -5.66 -7.48 -6.60
N GLN A 125 -6.67 -7.04 -7.35
CA GLN A 125 -6.58 -6.93 -8.81
C GLN A 125 -5.51 -5.94 -9.26
N ALA A 126 -5.39 -4.80 -8.59
CA ALA A 126 -4.36 -3.80 -8.87
C ALA A 126 -2.95 -4.37 -8.66
N ILE A 127 -2.73 -5.08 -7.57
CA ILE A 127 -1.44 -5.74 -7.28
C ILE A 127 -1.11 -6.76 -8.37
N THR A 128 -2.07 -7.61 -8.73
CA THR A 128 -1.89 -8.61 -9.79
C THR A 128 -1.54 -7.94 -11.11
N GLU A 129 -2.18 -6.83 -11.43
CA GLU A 129 -1.91 -6.10 -12.67
C GLU A 129 -0.53 -5.44 -12.67
N VAL A 130 -0.07 -4.91 -11.54
CA VAL A 130 1.31 -4.40 -11.41
C VAL A 130 2.31 -5.51 -11.72
N VAL A 131 2.08 -6.69 -11.20
CA VAL A 131 2.98 -7.84 -11.40
C VAL A 131 2.96 -8.33 -12.84
N THR A 132 1.78 -8.45 -13.46
CA THR A 132 1.61 -9.07 -14.77
C THR A 132 1.75 -8.09 -15.93
N GLN A 133 1.34 -6.82 -15.77
CA GLN A 133 1.31 -5.81 -16.85
C GLN A 133 2.29 -4.68 -16.66
N GLY A 134 2.92 -4.59 -15.49
CA GLY A 134 3.82 -3.50 -15.12
C GLY A 134 3.11 -2.33 -14.45
N PHE A 135 3.89 -1.54 -13.73
CA PHE A 135 3.38 -0.44 -12.91
C PHE A 135 2.65 0.64 -13.72
N VAL A 136 3.21 1.08 -14.84
CA VAL A 136 2.65 2.18 -15.62
C VAL A 136 1.24 1.85 -16.14
N ARG A 137 1.07 0.65 -16.69
CA ARG A 137 -0.24 0.18 -17.16
C ARG A 137 -1.26 0.06 -16.06
N ALA A 138 -0.85 -0.56 -14.95
CA ALA A 138 -1.71 -0.70 -13.77
C ALA A 138 -2.10 0.68 -13.22
N GLN A 139 -1.16 1.62 -13.16
CA GLN A 139 -1.42 2.97 -12.69
C GLN A 139 -2.46 3.68 -13.55
N GLN A 140 -2.34 3.59 -14.88
CA GLN A 140 -3.30 4.20 -15.79
C GLN A 140 -4.71 3.66 -15.57
N ARG A 141 -4.85 2.34 -15.46
CA ARG A 141 -6.15 1.70 -15.25
C ARG A 141 -6.75 2.05 -13.88
N VAL A 142 -5.97 1.86 -12.83
CA VAL A 142 -6.45 2.08 -11.46
C VAL A 142 -6.83 3.54 -11.23
N ASN A 143 -5.98 4.47 -11.67
CA ASN A 143 -6.20 5.89 -11.42
C ASN A 143 -7.31 6.48 -12.32
N SER A 144 -7.62 5.86 -13.45
CA SER A 144 -8.71 6.30 -14.33
C SER A 144 -10.11 5.95 -13.80
N HIS A 145 -10.21 4.96 -12.93
CA HIS A 145 -11.48 4.53 -12.34
C HIS A 145 -11.88 5.34 -11.10
N THR A 146 -11.13 6.37 -10.75
CA THR A 146 -11.48 7.24 -9.64
C THR A 146 -12.37 8.36 -10.16
N SER A 147 -13.60 8.28 -9.83
CA SER A 147 -14.55 9.35 -10.10
C SER A 147 -14.41 10.47 -9.09
#